data_b3a7427514f276ff3b7949210577f5f8
#
_entry.id   b3a7427514f276ff3b7949210577f5f8
#
_cell.length_a   1.000
_cell.length_b   1.000
_cell.length_c   1.000
_cell.angle_alpha   90.00
_cell.angle_beta   90.00
_cell.angle_gamma   90.00
#
_symmetry.space_group_name_H-M   'P 1'
#
loop_
_entity.id
_entity.type
_entity.pdbx_description
1 polymer ?
#
loop_
_entity_poly.entity_id
_entity_poly.type
_entity_poly.pdbx_seq_one_letter_code
_entity_poly.pdbx_strand_id
1 'polypeptide(L)'
;SYAPNFRDSVIGRLVLTPADLEARFGLIGGDIFHGALSLDQLYSARPVLGHGDYRGPLRALYMCGSGTHPGGGVTGAPGHNAAREILRDFGRRGAAHLRR
;
A
#
# COMPACT_ATOMS: atom_id res chain seq x y z
N SER A 1 -15.96 34.43 9.95
CA SER A 1 -15.36 33.17 10.43
C SER A 1 -16.46 32.19 10.78
N TYR A 2 -16.43 30.97 10.20
CA TYR A 2 -17.45 29.94 10.46
C TYR A 2 -17.22 29.21 11.80
N ALA A 3 -16.06 29.35 12.40
CA ALA A 3 -15.72 28.74 13.68
C ALA A 3 -14.82 29.67 14.48
N PRO A 4 -15.37 30.67 15.18
CA PRO A 4 -14.58 31.69 15.87
C PRO A 4 -13.66 31.13 16.98
N ASN A 5 -14.06 30.05 17.63
CA ASN A 5 -13.31 29.44 18.74
C ASN A 5 -12.38 28.30 18.30
N PHE A 6 -12.23 28.07 16.99
CA PHE A 6 -11.44 26.94 16.49
C PHE A 6 -9.98 26.96 16.94
N ARG A 7 -9.36 28.16 16.94
CA ARG A 7 -7.94 28.30 17.33
C ARG A 7 -7.71 27.93 18.79
N ASP A 8 -8.62 28.30 19.65
CA ASP A 8 -8.51 28.09 21.10
C ASP A 8 -8.82 26.62 21.47
N SER A 9 -9.51 25.89 20.60
CA SER A 9 -9.81 24.48 20.79
C SER A 9 -8.68 23.52 20.31
N VAL A 10 -7.63 24.04 19.67
CA VAL A 10 -6.50 23.22 19.19
C VAL A 10 -5.60 22.85 20.35
N ILE A 11 -5.62 21.58 20.76
CA ILE A 11 -4.80 21.05 21.86
C ILE A 11 -3.43 20.52 21.39
N GLY A 12 -3.22 20.37 20.09
CA GLY A 12 -1.95 19.92 19.53
C GLY A 12 -1.94 20.06 18.01
N ARG A 13 -0.76 20.15 17.43
CA ARG A 13 -0.58 20.30 15.99
C ARG A 13 0.68 19.58 15.52
N LEU A 14 0.55 18.78 14.48
CA LEU A 14 1.67 18.21 13.72
C LEU A 14 1.53 18.64 12.27
N VAL A 15 2.60 19.17 11.70
CA VAL A 15 2.68 19.50 10.28
C VAL A 15 3.83 18.73 9.68
N LEU A 16 3.55 17.95 8.65
CA LEU A 16 4.55 17.20 7.88
C LEU A 16 4.54 17.74 6.45
N THR A 17 5.69 18.23 6.01
CA THR A 17 5.91 18.60 4.62
C THR A 17 6.30 17.38 3.79
N PRO A 18 6.26 17.44 2.45
CA PRO A 18 6.78 16.35 1.60
C PRO A 18 8.22 15.97 1.93
N ALA A 19 9.08 16.94 2.25
CA ALA A 19 10.46 16.70 2.68
C ALA A 19 10.53 15.93 4.02
N ASP A 20 9.64 16.25 4.96
CA ASP A 20 9.55 15.50 6.23
C ASP A 20 9.08 14.06 6.02
N LEU A 21 8.14 13.85 5.09
CA LEU A 21 7.66 12.51 4.73
C LEU A 21 8.77 11.67 4.10
N GLU A 22 9.56 12.26 3.22
CA GLU A 22 10.72 11.59 2.63
C GLU A 22 11.77 11.25 3.69
N ALA A 23 12.14 12.21 4.54
CA ALA A 23 13.15 12.02 5.57
C ALA A 23 12.75 10.99 6.64
N ARG A 24 11.47 10.97 7.05
CA ARG A 24 10.97 10.10 8.12
C ARG A 24 10.56 8.71 7.66
N PHE A 25 9.99 8.60 6.46
CA PHE A 25 9.34 7.39 5.98
C PHE A 25 9.95 6.84 4.69
N GLY A 26 10.95 7.53 4.11
CA GLY A 26 11.57 7.12 2.86
C GLY A 26 10.65 7.24 1.64
N LEU A 27 9.62 8.08 1.72
CA LEU A 27 8.69 8.30 0.61
C LEU A 27 9.31 9.26 -0.40
N ILE A 28 9.71 8.77 -1.54
CA ILE A 28 10.37 9.56 -2.59
C ILE A 28 9.50 10.75 -2.99
N GLY A 29 10.02 11.98 -2.81
CA GLY A 29 9.28 13.21 -3.04
C GLY A 29 8.11 13.43 -2.07
N GLY A 30 8.02 12.66 -0.99
CA GLY A 30 6.89 12.68 -0.05
C GLY A 30 5.60 12.10 -0.64
N ASP A 31 5.71 11.28 -1.69
CA ASP A 31 4.55 10.73 -2.40
C ASP A 31 3.94 9.56 -1.62
N ILE A 32 2.78 9.80 -1.02
CA ILE A 32 2.00 8.81 -0.25
C ILE A 32 1.30 7.77 -1.14
N PHE A 33 1.24 7.99 -2.44
CA PHE A 33 0.59 7.09 -3.40
C PHE A 33 1.56 6.18 -4.14
N HIS A 34 2.87 6.38 -4.00
CA HIS A 34 3.91 5.64 -4.70
C HIS A 34 3.76 5.70 -6.23
N GLY A 35 3.58 6.89 -6.75
CA GLY A 35 3.42 7.17 -8.17
C GLY A 35 1.99 7.51 -8.59
N ALA A 36 1.83 7.87 -9.85
CA ALA A 36 0.55 8.28 -10.40
C ALA A 36 -0.46 7.12 -10.44
N LEU A 37 -1.75 7.44 -10.28
CA LEU A 37 -2.87 6.52 -10.47
C LEU A 37 -3.47 6.71 -11.87
N SER A 38 -2.63 6.69 -12.90
CA SER A 38 -3.05 6.68 -14.30
C SER A 38 -3.48 5.28 -14.76
N LEU A 39 -4.14 5.17 -15.91
CA LEU A 39 -4.67 3.89 -16.39
C LEU A 39 -3.62 2.81 -16.59
N ASP A 40 -2.39 3.20 -16.90
CA ASP A 40 -1.22 2.33 -17.01
C ASP A 40 -0.61 1.93 -15.65
N GLN A 41 -1.17 2.44 -14.55
CA GLN A 41 -0.78 2.13 -13.18
C GLN A 41 -1.97 1.61 -12.34
N LEU A 42 -2.94 0.99 -13.00
CA LEU A 42 -4.10 0.37 -12.35
C LEU A 42 -4.15 -1.13 -12.65
N TYR A 43 -4.90 -1.86 -11.85
CA TYR A 43 -5.14 -3.30 -11.97
C TYR A 43 -3.83 -4.10 -12.13
N SER A 44 -3.74 -4.91 -13.18
CA SER A 44 -2.57 -5.76 -13.47
C SER A 44 -1.30 -5.00 -13.87
N ALA A 45 -1.42 -3.71 -14.19
CA ALA A 45 -0.29 -2.86 -14.52
C ALA A 45 0.41 -2.26 -13.29
N ARG A 46 -0.17 -2.38 -12.09
CA ARG A 46 0.39 -1.85 -10.85
C ARG A 46 0.98 -2.97 -9.97
N PRO A 47 2.23 -2.92 -9.55
CA PRO A 47 3.27 -1.89 -9.83
C PRO A 47 3.84 -1.97 -11.25
N VAL A 48 3.84 -3.13 -11.85
CA VAL A 48 4.35 -3.40 -13.19
C VAL A 48 3.67 -4.66 -13.74
N LEU A 49 3.54 -4.77 -15.05
CA LEU A 49 2.98 -5.95 -15.71
C LEU A 49 3.74 -7.22 -15.30
N GLY A 50 2.99 -8.27 -14.98
CA GLY A 50 3.53 -9.54 -14.49
C GLY A 50 3.63 -9.64 -12.96
N HIS A 51 3.50 -8.55 -12.22
CA HIS A 51 3.55 -8.52 -10.76
C HIS A 51 2.33 -7.83 -10.11
N GLY A 52 1.20 -7.80 -10.81
CA GLY A 52 -0.04 -7.19 -10.32
C GLY A 52 -0.83 -8.06 -9.33
N ASP A 53 -0.33 -9.25 -8.99
CA ASP A 53 -0.97 -10.22 -8.10
C ASP A 53 -0.37 -10.23 -6.67
N TYR A 54 0.24 -9.14 -6.27
CA TYR A 54 0.87 -8.94 -4.93
C TYR A 54 2.13 -9.77 -4.68
N ARG A 55 2.57 -10.58 -5.64
CA ARG A 55 3.80 -11.38 -5.55
C ARG A 55 4.99 -10.61 -6.11
N GLY A 56 6.07 -10.59 -5.36
CA GLY A 56 7.34 -10.06 -5.84
C GLY A 56 8.09 -11.07 -6.73
N PRO A 57 9.21 -10.65 -7.34
CA PRO A 57 10.03 -11.51 -8.19
C PRO A 57 10.76 -12.61 -7.38
N LEU A 58 10.91 -12.43 -6.09
CA LEU A 58 11.52 -13.43 -5.21
C LEU A 58 10.46 -14.32 -4.58
N ARG A 59 10.81 -15.60 -4.39
CA ARG A 59 9.93 -16.57 -3.73
C ARG A 59 9.59 -16.12 -2.31
N ALA A 60 8.30 -16.16 -1.95
CA ALA A 60 7.77 -15.76 -0.65
C ALA A 60 7.90 -14.25 -0.33
N LEU A 61 8.21 -13.43 -1.32
CA LEU A 61 8.15 -11.97 -1.20
C LEU A 61 6.79 -11.48 -1.69
N TYR A 62 6.11 -10.70 -0.86
CA TYR A 62 4.80 -10.11 -1.17
C TYR A 62 4.80 -8.61 -0.95
N MET A 63 4.00 -7.90 -1.72
CA MET A 63 3.80 -6.45 -1.61
C MET A 63 2.36 -6.17 -1.19
N CYS A 64 2.16 -5.26 -0.22
CA CYS A 64 0.84 -5.01 0.36
C CYS A 64 0.52 -3.51 0.55
N GLY A 65 1.38 -2.63 0.07
CA GLY A 65 1.23 -1.18 0.25
C GLY A 65 0.53 -0.49 -0.91
N SER A 66 0.51 0.85 -0.87
CA SER A 66 -0.07 1.70 -1.91
C SER A 66 0.60 1.57 -3.28
N GLY A 67 1.78 0.96 -3.35
CA GLY A 67 2.44 0.57 -4.60
C GLY A 67 1.74 -0.56 -5.36
N THR A 68 0.77 -1.26 -4.77
CA THR A 68 -0.01 -2.33 -5.41
C THR A 68 -1.46 -1.91 -5.66
N HIS A 69 -2.17 -2.64 -6.54
CA HIS A 69 -3.58 -2.37 -6.78
C HIS A 69 -4.43 -2.54 -5.49
N PRO A 70 -5.40 -1.68 -5.20
CA PRO A 70 -5.90 -0.53 -5.98
C PRO A 70 -5.18 0.79 -5.72
N GLY A 71 -4.02 0.79 -5.11
CA GLY A 71 -3.27 1.99 -4.79
C GLY A 71 -3.57 2.55 -3.40
N GLY A 72 -3.14 3.80 -3.15
CA GLY A 72 -3.35 4.50 -1.90
C GLY A 72 -4.80 4.88 -1.63
N GLY A 73 -5.07 5.49 -0.46
CA GLY A 73 -6.40 5.95 -0.04
C GLY A 73 -6.81 5.46 1.34
N VAL A 74 -5.90 4.85 2.08
CA VAL A 74 -6.11 4.38 3.48
C VAL A 74 -7.28 3.40 3.60
N THR A 75 -7.55 2.64 2.54
CA THR A 75 -8.66 1.67 2.49
C THR A 75 -8.32 0.33 3.12
N GLY A 76 -7.03 0.01 3.27
CA GLY A 76 -6.55 -1.32 3.63
C GLY A 76 -6.68 -2.37 2.53
N ALA A 77 -7.23 -2.02 1.35
CA ALA A 77 -7.49 -2.96 0.27
C ALA A 77 -6.23 -3.66 -0.26
N PRO A 78 -5.08 -3.01 -0.49
CA PRO A 78 -3.86 -3.68 -0.91
C PRO A 78 -3.41 -4.74 0.09
N GLY A 79 -3.44 -4.42 1.39
CA GLY A 79 -3.08 -5.36 2.46
C GLY A 79 -4.01 -6.57 2.53
N HIS A 80 -5.32 -6.33 2.45
CA HIS A 80 -6.34 -7.39 2.42
C HIS A 80 -6.13 -8.34 1.22
N ASN A 81 -5.93 -7.79 0.04
CA ASN A 81 -5.74 -8.56 -1.17
C ASN A 81 -4.44 -9.39 -1.12
N ALA A 82 -3.33 -8.78 -0.66
CA ALA A 82 -2.07 -9.48 -0.46
C ALA A 82 -2.21 -10.64 0.53
N ALA A 83 -2.87 -10.42 1.66
CA ALA A 83 -3.12 -11.47 2.66
C ALA A 83 -3.89 -12.67 2.06
N ARG A 84 -4.89 -12.42 1.22
CA ARG A 84 -5.63 -13.50 0.53
C ARG A 84 -4.73 -14.32 -0.39
N GLU A 85 -3.84 -13.67 -1.13
CA GLU A 85 -2.90 -14.38 -2.01
C GLU A 85 -1.87 -15.19 -1.21
N ILE A 86 -1.36 -14.64 -0.12
CA ILE A 86 -0.49 -15.34 0.81
C ILE A 86 -1.18 -16.61 1.35
N LEU A 87 -2.40 -16.48 1.86
CA LEU A 87 -3.16 -17.63 2.39
C LEU A 87 -3.43 -18.69 1.33
N ARG A 88 -3.71 -18.30 0.09
CA ARG A 88 -3.86 -19.25 -1.04
C ARG A 88 -2.59 -20.04 -1.31
N ASP A 89 -1.44 -19.39 -1.27
CA ASP A 89 -0.15 -20.02 -1.51
C ASP A 89 0.23 -20.97 -0.38
N PHE A 90 -0.04 -20.61 0.87
CA PHE A 90 0.16 -21.49 2.02
C PHE A 90 -0.80 -22.67 2.01
N GLY A 91 -2.07 -22.48 1.70
CA GLY A 91 -3.06 -23.54 1.57
C GLY A 91 -2.71 -24.57 0.49
N ARG A 92 -2.24 -24.12 -0.66
CA ARG A 92 -1.76 -25.01 -1.74
C ARG A 92 -0.54 -25.83 -1.33
N ARG A 93 0.38 -25.24 -0.57
CA ARG A 93 1.57 -25.95 -0.05
C ARG A 93 1.21 -27.00 1.01
N GLY A 94 0.28 -26.68 1.90
CA GLY A 94 -0.25 -27.63 2.90
C GLY A 94 -0.91 -28.84 2.24
N ALA A 95 -1.73 -28.61 1.22
CA ALA A 95 -2.38 -29.69 0.48
C ALA A 95 -1.40 -30.59 -0.30
N ALA A 96 -0.27 -30.01 -0.79
CA ALA A 96 0.76 -30.79 -1.46
C ALA A 96 1.59 -31.66 -0.50
N HIS A 97 1.72 -31.25 0.76
CA HIS A 97 2.46 -32.00 1.79
C HIS A 97 1.63 -33.18 2.35
N LEU A 98 0.30 -33.05 2.34
CA LEU A 98 -0.62 -34.12 2.78
C LEU A 98 -0.84 -35.23 1.72
N ARG A 99 -0.31 -35.05 0.51
CA ARG A 99 -0.38 -36.04 -0.59
C ARG A 99 0.92 -36.83 -0.83
N ARG A 100 1.86 -36.73 0.08
CA ARG A 100 3.08 -37.57 0.13
C ARG A 100 3.07 -38.43 1.43
#